data_918a08d77313586379bcff5636b763b8
#
_entry.id   918a08d77313586379bcff5636b763b8
#
_cell.length_a   1.000
_cell.length_b   1.000
_cell.length_c   1.000
_cell.angle_alpha   90.00
_cell.angle_beta   90.00
_cell.angle_gamma   90.00
#
_symmetry.space_group_name_H-M   'P 1'
#
loop_
_entity.id
_entity.type
_entity.pdbx_description
1 polymer ?
#
loop_
_entity_poly.entity_id
_entity_poly.type
_entity_poly.pdbx_seq_one_letter_code
_entity_poly.pdbx_strand_id
1 'polypeptide(L)'
;MKKDILALLSLALIIVVLIHGTNIQSVDEYYLTHIDDITPQSETVFISIRCDTVLQNYDELDKVLQSDKYVPQNGVILPETEYVLRPGDTVFDILDRAVRYNKIQMEYQGADKNSYGSVYVQGINYLY
;
A
#
# COMPACT_ATOMS: atom_id res chain seq x y z
N MET A 1 56.17 -13.96 5.37
CA MET A 1 55.37 -12.82 5.89
C MET A 1 54.53 -12.13 4.82
N LYS A 2 55.10 -11.75 3.68
CA LYS A 2 54.33 -11.08 2.62
C LYS A 2 53.22 -11.97 2.03
N LYS A 3 53.47 -13.27 1.90
CA LYS A 3 52.50 -14.24 1.38
C LYS A 3 51.30 -14.44 2.32
N ASP A 4 51.58 -14.42 3.61
CA ASP A 4 50.51 -14.60 4.64
C ASP A 4 49.58 -13.37 4.72
N ILE A 5 50.17 -12.18 4.57
CA ILE A 5 49.40 -10.93 4.52
C ILE A 5 48.51 -10.87 3.29
N LEU A 6 49.01 -11.31 2.13
CA LEU A 6 48.23 -11.38 0.89
C LEU A 6 47.10 -12.39 0.99
N ALA A 7 47.30 -13.53 1.62
CA ALA A 7 46.28 -14.54 1.86
C ALA A 7 45.20 -14.01 2.79
N LEU A 8 45.55 -13.31 3.86
CA LEU A 8 44.61 -12.68 4.79
C LEU A 8 43.78 -11.58 4.12
N LEU A 9 44.41 -10.74 3.30
CA LEU A 9 43.71 -9.68 2.55
C LEU A 9 42.73 -10.28 1.52
N SER A 10 43.14 -11.35 0.81
CA SER A 10 42.26 -12.05 -0.12
C SER A 10 41.05 -12.67 0.56
N LEU A 11 41.26 -13.29 1.71
CA LEU A 11 40.18 -13.88 2.51
C LEU A 11 39.21 -12.81 3.00
N ALA A 12 39.73 -11.70 3.52
CA ALA A 12 38.91 -10.57 3.98
C ALA A 12 38.07 -9.99 2.82
N LEU A 13 38.65 -9.85 1.63
CA LEU A 13 37.94 -9.37 0.45
C LEU A 13 36.81 -10.32 0.04
N ILE A 14 37.05 -11.62 0.05
CA ILE A 14 36.02 -12.63 -0.26
C ILE A 14 34.89 -12.57 0.75
N ILE A 15 35.15 -12.43 2.03
CA ILE A 15 34.13 -12.29 3.09
C ILE A 15 33.30 -11.05 2.87
N VAL A 16 33.90 -9.90 2.56
CA VAL A 16 33.21 -8.65 2.29
C VAL A 16 32.29 -8.78 1.08
N VAL A 17 32.77 -9.40 -0.01
CA VAL A 17 31.96 -9.64 -1.21
C VAL A 17 30.78 -10.57 -0.91
N LEU A 18 30.97 -11.61 -0.13
CA LEU A 18 29.91 -12.52 0.27
C LEU A 18 28.85 -11.83 1.12
N ILE A 19 29.24 -10.99 2.07
CA ILE A 19 28.31 -10.25 2.93
C ILE A 19 27.50 -9.23 2.12
N HIS A 20 28.12 -8.48 1.22
CA HIS A 20 27.43 -7.47 0.41
C HIS A 20 26.72 -8.05 -0.82
N GLY A 21 27.16 -9.20 -1.31
CA GLY A 21 26.59 -9.83 -2.50
C GLY A 21 25.43 -10.78 -2.23
N THR A 22 25.22 -11.19 -0.98
CA THR A 22 24.11 -12.08 -0.60
C THR A 22 23.03 -11.32 0.13
N ASN A 23 21.84 -11.29 -0.47
CA ASN A 23 20.65 -10.74 0.16
C ASN A 23 19.98 -11.86 0.96
N ILE A 24 20.45 -12.07 2.19
CA ILE A 24 19.88 -13.09 3.08
C ILE A 24 18.72 -12.47 3.84
N GLN A 25 17.51 -12.93 3.51
CA GLN A 25 16.31 -12.54 4.25
C GLN A 25 16.02 -13.57 5.34
N SER A 26 15.67 -13.11 6.55
CA SER A 26 15.08 -13.96 7.58
C SER A 26 13.67 -14.38 7.14
N VAL A 27 13.12 -15.41 7.80
CA VAL A 27 11.74 -15.84 7.56
C VAL A 27 10.75 -14.70 7.76
N ASP A 28 10.97 -13.88 8.79
CA ASP A 28 10.11 -12.73 9.09
C ASP A 28 10.22 -11.65 8.01
N GLU A 29 11.42 -11.35 7.55
CA GLU A 29 11.62 -10.39 6.46
C GLU A 29 10.98 -10.87 5.16
N TYR A 30 11.14 -12.15 4.83
CA TYR A 30 10.49 -12.73 3.67
C TYR A 30 8.97 -12.60 3.77
N TYR A 31 8.39 -12.93 4.92
CA TYR A 31 6.95 -12.80 5.15
C TYR A 31 6.48 -11.35 4.98
N LEU A 32 7.19 -10.39 5.56
CA LEU A 32 6.83 -8.97 5.46
C LEU A 32 6.88 -8.45 4.01
N THR A 33 7.84 -8.92 3.19
CA THR A 33 7.95 -8.49 1.80
C THR A 33 6.97 -9.20 0.87
N HIS A 34 6.46 -10.38 1.26
CA HIS A 34 5.58 -11.22 0.44
C HIS A 34 4.16 -11.36 0.98
N ILE A 35 3.84 -10.63 2.05
CA ILE A 35 2.52 -10.74 2.70
C ILE A 35 1.37 -10.38 1.76
N ASP A 36 1.61 -9.51 0.80
CA ASP A 36 0.61 -9.07 -0.16
C ASP A 36 0.68 -9.83 -1.50
N ASP A 37 1.54 -10.84 -1.59
CA ASP A 37 1.62 -11.67 -2.78
C ASP A 37 0.39 -12.56 -2.91
N ILE A 38 -0.25 -12.49 -4.06
CA ILE A 38 -1.45 -13.30 -4.33
C ILE A 38 -1.02 -14.68 -4.78
N THR A 39 -1.41 -15.69 -4.01
CA THR A 39 -1.16 -17.09 -4.29
C THR A 39 -2.48 -17.86 -4.33
N PRO A 40 -2.52 -19.11 -4.83
CA PRO A 40 -3.76 -19.91 -4.80
C PRO A 40 -4.33 -20.14 -3.41
N GLN A 41 -3.51 -19.98 -2.35
CA GLN A 41 -3.92 -20.15 -0.96
C GLN A 41 -4.31 -18.83 -0.29
N SER A 42 -4.14 -17.70 -0.97
CA SER A 42 -4.44 -16.37 -0.41
C SER A 42 -5.95 -16.17 -0.30
N GLU A 43 -6.36 -15.60 0.82
CA GLU A 43 -7.67 -14.98 0.91
C GLU A 43 -7.56 -13.56 0.34
N THR A 44 -8.43 -13.21 -0.57
CA THR A 44 -8.41 -11.91 -1.25
C THR A 44 -9.77 -11.26 -1.26
N VAL A 45 -9.76 -9.95 -1.42
CA VAL A 45 -10.95 -9.13 -1.63
C VAL A 45 -10.70 -8.18 -2.80
N PHE A 46 -11.78 -7.72 -3.41
CA PHE A 46 -11.71 -6.73 -4.47
C PHE A 46 -12.20 -5.39 -3.96
N ILE A 47 -11.46 -4.32 -4.26
CA ILE A 47 -11.82 -2.96 -3.92
C ILE A 47 -11.90 -2.14 -5.19
N SER A 48 -12.96 -1.35 -5.29
CA SER A 48 -13.07 -0.26 -6.26
C SER A 48 -13.55 1.00 -5.56
N ILE A 49 -13.13 2.16 -6.05
CA ILE A 49 -13.57 3.46 -5.54
C ILE A 49 -14.15 4.23 -6.72
N ARG A 50 -15.40 4.60 -6.61
CA ARG A 50 -16.14 5.25 -7.67
C ARG A 50 -16.74 6.57 -7.19
N CYS A 51 -16.91 7.49 -8.13
CA CYS A 51 -17.53 8.80 -7.88
C CYS A 51 -18.64 9.11 -8.89
N ASP A 52 -19.42 8.09 -9.28
CA ASP A 52 -20.49 8.24 -10.28
C ASP A 52 -21.52 9.28 -9.87
N THR A 53 -21.93 9.28 -8.61
CA THR A 53 -22.90 10.26 -8.08
C THR A 53 -22.37 11.68 -8.14
N VAL A 54 -21.07 11.86 -7.93
CA VAL A 54 -20.41 13.17 -8.04
C VAL A 54 -20.44 13.65 -9.50
N LEU A 55 -20.20 12.76 -10.45
CA LEU A 55 -20.32 13.09 -11.89
C LEU A 55 -21.72 13.56 -12.26
N GLN A 56 -22.74 12.93 -11.69
CA GLN A 56 -24.14 13.32 -11.94
C GLN A 56 -24.48 14.70 -11.38
N ASN A 57 -23.71 15.18 -10.40
CA ASN A 57 -23.88 16.47 -9.74
C ASN A 57 -22.63 17.35 -9.89
N TYR A 58 -21.93 17.19 -10.99
CA TYR A 58 -20.63 17.83 -11.24
C TYR A 58 -20.69 19.36 -11.09
N ASP A 59 -21.78 19.97 -11.59
CA ASP A 59 -21.95 21.43 -11.54
C ASP A 59 -22.16 21.98 -10.13
N GLU A 60 -22.51 21.11 -9.19
CA GLU A 60 -22.71 21.50 -7.77
C GLU A 60 -21.39 21.48 -6.98
N LEU A 61 -20.32 20.95 -7.54
CA LEU A 61 -19.01 20.94 -6.91
C LEU A 61 -18.38 22.33 -6.91
N ASP A 62 -17.54 22.58 -5.90
CA ASP A 62 -16.61 23.71 -5.95
C ASP A 62 -15.80 23.68 -7.23
N LYS A 63 -15.62 24.85 -7.84
CA LYS A 63 -14.91 24.95 -9.13
C LYS A 63 -13.50 24.38 -9.10
N VAL A 64 -12.82 24.44 -7.94
CA VAL A 64 -11.50 23.87 -7.75
C VAL A 64 -11.49 22.36 -7.95
N LEU A 65 -12.59 21.68 -7.59
CA LEU A 65 -12.75 20.24 -7.69
C LEU A 65 -13.26 19.78 -9.06
N GLN A 66 -13.71 20.71 -9.89
CA GLN A 66 -14.23 20.41 -11.23
C GLN A 66 -13.09 20.18 -12.22
N SER A 67 -12.42 19.05 -12.05
CA SER A 67 -11.33 18.63 -12.94
C SER A 67 -11.19 17.11 -12.93
N ASP A 68 -10.57 16.56 -13.95
CA ASP A 68 -10.30 15.13 -14.07
C ASP A 68 -9.38 14.62 -12.94
N LYS A 69 -8.60 15.51 -12.33
CA LYS A 69 -7.74 15.18 -11.20
C LYS A 69 -8.54 14.69 -9.99
N TYR A 70 -9.68 15.32 -9.71
CA TYR A 70 -10.52 14.97 -8.56
C TYR A 70 -11.70 14.09 -8.94
N VAL A 71 -12.27 14.34 -10.12
CA VAL A 71 -13.44 13.63 -10.62
C VAL A 71 -13.12 13.08 -12.00
N PRO A 72 -12.61 11.84 -12.08
CA PRO A 72 -12.38 11.20 -13.39
C PRO A 72 -13.65 11.10 -14.21
N GLN A 73 -13.53 11.33 -15.51
CA GLN A 73 -14.70 11.35 -16.42
C GLN A 73 -15.46 10.03 -16.46
N ASN A 74 -14.76 8.92 -16.24
CA ASN A 74 -15.39 7.59 -16.19
C ASN A 74 -15.98 7.24 -14.81
N GLY A 75 -15.87 8.14 -13.83
CA GLY A 75 -16.37 7.91 -12.48
C GLY A 75 -15.54 6.94 -11.65
N VAL A 76 -14.36 6.58 -12.09
CA VAL A 76 -13.51 5.58 -11.41
C VAL A 76 -12.27 6.25 -10.82
N ILE A 77 -12.21 6.34 -9.50
CA ILE A 77 -11.02 6.80 -8.77
C ILE A 77 -10.01 5.67 -8.64
N LEU A 78 -10.47 4.49 -8.26
CA LEU A 78 -9.66 3.27 -8.21
C LEU A 78 -10.42 2.16 -8.93
N PRO A 79 -9.87 1.61 -10.03
CA PRO A 79 -10.46 0.45 -10.69
C PRO A 79 -10.52 -0.75 -9.73
N GLU A 80 -11.46 -1.66 -9.97
CA GLU A 80 -11.55 -2.88 -9.18
C GLU A 80 -10.21 -3.61 -9.17
N THR A 81 -9.64 -3.76 -7.99
CA THR A 81 -8.30 -4.32 -7.78
C THR A 81 -8.36 -5.35 -6.67
N GLU A 82 -7.65 -6.45 -6.86
CA GLU A 82 -7.57 -7.53 -5.89
C GLU A 82 -6.48 -7.24 -4.85
N TYR A 83 -6.84 -7.41 -3.57
CA TYR A 83 -5.93 -7.23 -2.45
C TYR A 83 -5.97 -8.45 -1.53
N VAL A 84 -4.81 -8.79 -0.99
CA VAL A 84 -4.71 -9.88 0.00
C VAL A 84 -5.36 -9.44 1.31
N LEU A 85 -6.20 -10.32 1.84
CA LEU A 85 -6.81 -10.17 3.16
C LEU A 85 -5.81 -10.70 4.20
N ARG A 86 -5.24 -9.80 4.99
CA ARG A 86 -4.33 -10.16 6.08
C ARG A 86 -5.13 -10.61 7.30
N PRO A 87 -4.57 -11.49 8.15
CA PRO A 87 -5.26 -11.89 9.38
C PRO A 87 -5.65 -10.67 10.23
N GLY A 88 -6.91 -10.62 10.63
CA GLY A 88 -7.44 -9.52 11.43
C GLY A 88 -7.82 -8.25 10.66
N ASP A 89 -7.69 -8.24 9.34
CA ASP A 89 -8.08 -7.09 8.53
C ASP A 89 -9.57 -6.78 8.65
N THR A 90 -9.88 -5.52 8.83
CA THR A 90 -11.22 -4.97 8.66
C THR A 90 -11.38 -4.38 7.26
N VAL A 91 -12.61 -4.05 6.87
CA VAL A 91 -12.87 -3.34 5.61
C VAL A 91 -12.08 -2.03 5.53
N PHE A 92 -12.03 -1.29 6.64
CA PHE A 92 -11.26 -0.04 6.70
C PHE A 92 -9.76 -0.30 6.53
N ASP A 93 -9.20 -1.34 7.13
CA ASP A 93 -7.77 -1.65 7.00
C ASP A 93 -7.38 -1.86 5.54
N ILE A 94 -8.21 -2.57 4.79
CA ILE A 94 -7.96 -2.83 3.37
C ILE A 94 -8.13 -1.55 2.56
N LEU A 95 -9.17 -0.76 2.84
CA LEU A 95 -9.39 0.52 2.17
C LEU A 95 -8.23 1.48 2.41
N ASP A 96 -7.80 1.62 3.67
CA ASP A 96 -6.67 2.49 4.03
C ASP A 96 -5.39 2.07 3.30
N ARG A 97 -5.13 0.78 3.24
CA ARG A 97 -3.97 0.23 2.53
C ARG A 97 -4.05 0.50 1.02
N ALA A 98 -5.23 0.32 0.43
CA ALA A 98 -5.44 0.56 -0.99
C ALA A 98 -5.24 2.03 -1.37
N VAL A 99 -5.79 2.97 -0.59
CA VAL A 99 -5.64 4.41 -0.87
C VAL A 99 -4.21 4.86 -0.67
N ARG A 100 -3.50 4.37 0.34
CA ARG A 100 -2.10 4.69 0.57
C ARG A 100 -1.21 4.18 -0.55
N TYR A 101 -1.42 2.95 -0.98
CA TYR A 101 -0.66 2.35 -2.07
C TYR A 101 -0.83 3.12 -3.38
N ASN A 102 -2.04 3.56 -3.67
CA ASN A 102 -2.38 4.29 -4.89
C ASN A 102 -2.24 5.81 -4.75
N LYS A 103 -1.76 6.30 -3.60
CA LYS A 103 -1.58 7.73 -3.31
C LYS A 103 -2.88 8.53 -3.50
N ILE A 104 -3.98 7.94 -3.07
CA ILE A 104 -5.30 8.57 -3.06
C ILE A 104 -5.49 9.20 -1.68
N GLN A 105 -5.88 10.48 -1.66
CA GLN A 105 -6.19 11.16 -0.41
C GLN A 105 -7.46 10.58 0.20
N MET A 106 -7.43 10.33 1.51
CA MET A 106 -8.59 9.91 2.29
C MET A 106 -8.57 10.61 3.64
N GLU A 107 -9.70 11.13 4.06
CA GLU A 107 -9.88 11.73 5.37
C GLU A 107 -10.90 10.94 6.16
N TYR A 108 -10.56 10.63 7.41
CA TYR A 108 -11.40 9.79 8.27
C TYR A 108 -11.23 10.16 9.73
N GLN A 109 -12.18 9.73 10.55
CA GLN A 109 -12.14 9.86 12.01
C GLN A 109 -12.41 8.50 12.66
N GLY A 110 -11.89 8.32 13.86
CA GLY A 110 -12.25 7.20 14.71
C GLY A 110 -11.35 5.99 14.62
N ALA A 111 -10.22 6.03 13.91
CA ALA A 111 -9.30 4.90 13.80
C ALA A 111 -8.34 4.76 14.98
N ASP A 112 -8.57 5.50 16.06
CA ASP A 112 -7.74 5.45 17.27
C ASP A 112 -8.29 4.48 18.32
N LYS A 113 -7.52 4.31 19.41
CA LYS A 113 -7.87 3.40 20.50
C LYS A 113 -9.15 3.77 21.24
N ASN A 114 -9.64 5.00 21.09
CA ASN A 114 -10.80 5.53 21.81
C ASN A 114 -12.09 5.47 20.99
N SER A 115 -12.05 4.96 19.78
CA SER A 115 -13.14 5.04 18.80
C SER A 115 -14.08 3.83 18.78
N TYR A 116 -14.02 2.95 19.77
CA TYR A 116 -14.84 1.72 19.81
C TYR A 116 -14.73 0.86 18.54
N GLY A 117 -13.62 0.97 17.82
CA GLY A 117 -13.40 0.23 16.58
C GLY A 117 -14.17 0.76 15.37
N SER A 118 -14.91 1.85 15.51
CA SER A 118 -15.64 2.46 14.41
C SER A 118 -14.81 3.51 13.70
N VAL A 119 -14.94 3.56 12.37
CA VAL A 119 -14.29 4.56 11.53
C VAL A 119 -15.34 5.24 10.66
N TYR A 120 -15.29 6.56 10.61
CA TYR A 120 -16.09 7.36 9.71
C TYR A 120 -15.21 7.95 8.62
N VAL A 121 -15.43 7.53 7.39
CA VAL A 121 -14.72 8.09 6.22
C VAL A 121 -15.42 9.37 5.80
N GLN A 122 -14.72 10.50 5.92
CA GLN A 122 -15.25 11.82 5.61
C GLN A 122 -15.19 12.15 4.13
N GLY A 123 -14.14 11.71 3.46
CA GLY A 123 -13.95 11.96 2.04
C GLY A 123 -12.81 11.17 1.46
N ILE A 124 -12.88 10.97 0.15
CA ILE A 124 -11.83 10.30 -0.62
C ILE A 124 -11.53 11.18 -1.84
N ASN A 125 -10.24 11.32 -2.18
CA ASN A 125 -9.79 12.11 -3.32
C ASN A 125 -10.28 13.57 -3.27
N TYR A 126 -10.30 14.15 -2.06
CA TYR A 126 -10.80 15.50 -1.76
C TYR A 126 -12.29 15.71 -2.01
N LEU A 127 -13.04 14.64 -2.22
CA LEU A 127 -14.49 14.67 -2.39
C LEU A 127 -15.16 14.33 -1.05
N TYR A 128 -15.78 15.31 -0.46
CA TYR A 128 -16.43 15.22 0.86
C TYR A 128 -17.95 15.18 0.76
#